data_2f73815eb858d27b51a8bf6fd89c9759
#
_entry.id   2f73815eb858d27b51a8bf6fd89c9759
#
_cell.length_a   1.000
_cell.length_b   1.000
_cell.length_c   1.000
_cell.angle_alpha   90.00
_cell.angle_beta   90.00
_cell.angle_gamma   90.00
#
_symmetry.space_group_name_H-M   'P 1'
#
loop_
_entity.id
_entity.type
_entity.pdbx_description
1 polymer ?
#
loop_
_entity_poly.entity_id
_entity_poly.type
_entity_poly.pdbx_seq_one_letter_code
_entity_poly.pdbx_strand_id
1 'polypeptide(L)'
;SFWFIHLAIEVEQMACACSPGRYGQYMYPFYKKDIEEGNLTREQVLTLLKFQWIKHLELAEYQGGSYAMTLSGHTGQSITIGGVDANGNDASTELEELLLETQIQMKNIQPTLTLLYHPKLKESYMQKVVECIRGGSGQPQILNNNVVIQRNLARFSQYEGGITLEDARNCGNYGCVSTGICGKGSFITQEDQPCLAKIVELMLYNGKDPLTKKQLGIETGDPTQFQSFDEVYDAYKKQLRHIFGISRKHSDLSQMARLQVVPSIFRSVMYDGCIEKGMCEEAGGTRYPQVNPIMTA
;
A
#
# COMPACT_ATOMS: atom_id res chain seq x y z
N SER A 1 -22.07 -2.49 6.05
CA SER A 1 -21.65 -1.18 5.49
C SER A 1 -20.29 -1.25 4.80
N PHE A 2 -19.27 -1.90 5.40
CA PHE A 2 -17.92 -2.01 4.82
C PHE A 2 -17.92 -2.53 3.37
N TRP A 3 -18.69 -3.59 3.09
CA TRP A 3 -18.84 -4.15 1.75
C TRP A 3 -19.35 -3.12 0.72
N PHE A 4 -20.38 -2.35 1.08
CA PHE A 4 -20.96 -1.35 0.18
C PHE A 4 -20.00 -0.18 -0.08
N ILE A 5 -19.20 0.22 0.92
CA ILE A 5 -18.14 1.22 0.75
C ILE A 5 -17.12 0.71 -0.26
N HIS A 6 -16.70 -0.54 -0.11
CA HIS A 6 -15.72 -1.16 -0.99
C HIS A 6 -16.24 -1.24 -2.43
N LEU A 7 -17.49 -1.70 -2.62
CA LEU A 7 -18.14 -1.71 -3.93
C LEU A 7 -18.23 -0.31 -4.55
N ALA A 8 -18.58 0.72 -3.76
CA ALA A 8 -18.68 2.07 -4.27
C ALA A 8 -17.33 2.61 -4.75
N ILE A 9 -16.25 2.33 -4.01
CA ILE A 9 -14.88 2.70 -4.42
C ILE A 9 -14.47 1.96 -5.71
N GLU A 10 -14.77 0.66 -5.82
CA GLU A 10 -14.47 -0.15 -7.02
C GLU A 10 -15.24 0.36 -8.24
N VAL A 11 -16.51 0.71 -8.10
CA VAL A 11 -17.32 1.25 -9.20
C VAL A 11 -16.83 2.63 -9.63
N GLU A 12 -16.37 3.46 -8.68
CA GLU A 12 -15.89 4.81 -8.99
C GLU A 12 -14.60 4.80 -9.80
N GLN A 13 -13.65 3.93 -9.45
CA GLN A 13 -12.29 4.01 -10.02
C GLN A 13 -11.63 2.68 -10.37
N MET A 14 -12.31 1.55 -10.25
CA MET A 14 -11.63 0.24 -10.30
C MET A 14 -10.38 0.25 -9.39
N ALA A 15 -10.60 0.54 -8.12
CA ALA A 15 -9.54 0.90 -7.19
C ALA A 15 -8.69 -0.30 -6.79
N CYS A 16 -7.56 -0.46 -7.46
CA CYS A 16 -6.51 -1.36 -7.02
C CYS A 16 -6.11 -1.04 -5.58
N ALA A 17 -6.04 -2.08 -4.74
CA ALA A 17 -5.50 -1.98 -3.39
C ALA A 17 -6.33 -1.13 -2.41
N CYS A 18 -7.66 -1.20 -2.47
CA CYS A 18 -8.52 -0.64 -1.45
C CYS A 18 -8.33 -1.39 -0.13
N SER A 19 -7.47 -0.87 0.73
CA SER A 19 -7.05 -1.53 1.96
C SER A 19 -7.81 -1.02 3.17
N PRO A 20 -8.44 -1.92 3.98
CA PRO A 20 -9.15 -1.54 5.21
C PRO A 20 -8.27 -0.86 6.26
N GLY A 21 -6.95 -0.87 6.12
CA GLY A 21 -6.03 -0.28 7.07
C GLY A 21 -6.04 -0.98 8.43
N ARG A 22 -6.02 -0.21 9.51
CA ARG A 22 -5.95 -0.71 10.91
C ARG A 22 -7.33 -1.19 11.41
N TYR A 23 -7.95 -2.09 10.66
CA TYR A 23 -9.31 -2.59 10.89
C TYR A 23 -9.56 -3.04 12.34
N GLY A 24 -8.65 -3.82 12.89
CA GLY A 24 -8.76 -4.35 14.25
C GLY A 24 -8.76 -3.28 15.34
N GLN A 25 -8.34 -2.05 15.03
CA GLN A 25 -8.30 -0.95 16.00
C GLN A 25 -9.55 -0.07 15.91
N TYR A 26 -9.92 0.41 14.72
CA TYR A 26 -11.10 1.27 14.62
C TYR A 26 -12.42 0.51 14.79
N MET A 27 -12.44 -0.80 14.55
CA MET A 27 -13.59 -1.65 14.83
C MET A 27 -13.64 -2.18 16.26
N TYR A 28 -12.52 -2.13 17.01
CA TYR A 28 -12.46 -2.69 18.34
C TYR A 28 -13.47 -2.10 19.35
N PRO A 29 -13.75 -0.79 19.38
CA PRO A 29 -14.76 -0.24 20.27
C PRO A 29 -16.16 -0.81 20.05
N PHE A 30 -16.52 -1.07 18.79
CA PHE A 30 -17.81 -1.68 18.44
C PHE A 30 -17.83 -3.16 18.85
N TYR A 31 -16.78 -3.90 18.54
CA TYR A 31 -16.62 -5.29 18.97
C TYR A 31 -16.76 -5.42 20.50
N LYS A 32 -16.00 -4.61 21.23
CA LYS A 32 -15.98 -4.64 22.70
C LYS A 32 -17.35 -4.37 23.27
N LYS A 33 -18.04 -3.35 22.76
CA LYS A 33 -19.41 -3.00 23.16
C LYS A 33 -20.37 -4.17 22.93
N ASP A 34 -20.37 -4.78 21.75
CA ASP A 34 -21.30 -5.86 21.41
C ASP A 34 -21.06 -7.12 22.26
N ILE A 35 -19.80 -7.41 22.62
CA ILE A 35 -19.45 -8.51 23.53
C ILE A 35 -19.90 -8.18 24.97
N GLU A 36 -19.61 -6.99 25.48
CA GLU A 36 -19.95 -6.58 26.84
C GLU A 36 -21.49 -6.49 27.06
N GLU A 37 -22.22 -6.06 26.06
CA GLU A 37 -23.70 -6.00 26.07
C GLU A 37 -24.36 -7.36 25.78
N GLY A 38 -23.59 -8.39 25.40
CA GLY A 38 -24.11 -9.71 25.05
C GLY A 38 -24.85 -9.76 23.72
N ASN A 39 -24.69 -8.75 22.85
CA ASN A 39 -25.29 -8.71 21.51
C ASN A 39 -24.67 -9.74 20.58
N LEU A 40 -23.37 -10.02 20.74
CA LEU A 40 -22.62 -10.99 19.96
C LEU A 40 -21.75 -11.87 20.86
N THR A 41 -21.56 -13.11 20.45
CA THR A 41 -20.54 -13.99 21.04
C THR A 41 -19.29 -13.95 20.18
N ARG A 42 -18.15 -14.39 20.77
CA ARG A 42 -16.87 -14.50 20.05
C ARG A 42 -16.99 -15.38 18.78
N GLU A 43 -17.74 -16.49 18.87
CA GLU A 43 -17.97 -17.39 17.72
C GLU A 43 -18.80 -16.71 16.61
N GLN A 44 -19.79 -15.90 16.99
CA GLN A 44 -20.57 -15.14 16.02
C GLN A 44 -19.72 -14.10 15.32
N VAL A 45 -18.85 -13.39 16.04
CA VAL A 45 -17.90 -12.44 15.44
C VAL A 45 -16.95 -13.16 14.49
N LEU A 46 -16.37 -14.31 14.88
CA LEU A 46 -15.52 -15.12 14.03
C LEU A 46 -16.26 -15.55 12.74
N THR A 47 -17.54 -15.91 12.84
CA THR A 47 -18.37 -16.25 11.69
C THR A 47 -18.59 -15.04 10.76
N LEU A 48 -18.87 -13.86 11.32
CA LEU A 48 -19.03 -12.63 10.55
C LEU A 48 -17.72 -12.26 9.81
N LEU A 49 -16.56 -12.43 10.47
CA LEU A 49 -15.25 -12.20 9.86
C LEU A 49 -15.00 -13.18 8.70
N LYS A 50 -15.39 -14.46 8.83
CA LYS A 50 -15.30 -15.43 7.72
C LYS A 50 -16.14 -15.01 6.52
N PHE A 51 -17.37 -14.52 6.74
CA PHE A 51 -18.18 -13.96 5.66
C PHE A 51 -17.50 -12.73 5.04
N GLN A 52 -16.87 -11.88 5.83
CA GLN A 52 -16.12 -10.75 5.30
C GLN A 52 -14.94 -11.21 4.43
N TRP A 53 -14.21 -12.27 4.84
CA TRP A 53 -13.14 -12.87 4.02
C TRP A 53 -13.64 -13.36 2.66
N ILE A 54 -14.81 -14.02 2.65
CA ILE A 54 -15.46 -14.45 1.39
C ILE A 54 -15.79 -13.22 0.52
N LYS A 55 -16.32 -12.16 1.13
CA LYS A 55 -16.64 -10.93 0.39
C LYS A 55 -15.40 -10.25 -0.22
N HIS A 56 -14.25 -10.30 0.45
CA HIS A 56 -13.00 -9.82 -0.13
C HIS A 56 -12.57 -10.65 -1.35
N LEU A 57 -12.88 -11.95 -1.38
CA LEU A 57 -12.60 -12.79 -2.56
C LEU A 57 -13.58 -12.57 -3.72
N GLU A 58 -14.81 -12.14 -3.44
CA GLU A 58 -15.80 -11.83 -4.48
C GLU A 58 -15.44 -10.57 -5.28
N LEU A 59 -14.63 -9.69 -4.72
CA LEU A 59 -14.14 -8.50 -5.41
C LEU A 59 -13.02 -8.91 -6.38
N ALA A 60 -13.38 -9.08 -7.63
CA ALA A 60 -12.44 -9.27 -8.72
C ALA A 60 -12.25 -7.95 -9.44
N GLU A 61 -11.03 -7.47 -9.45
CA GLU A 61 -10.70 -6.24 -10.13
C GLU A 61 -10.59 -6.48 -11.65
N TYR A 62 -11.34 -5.70 -12.40
CA TYR A 62 -11.27 -5.71 -13.86
C TYR A 62 -10.18 -4.76 -14.33
N GLN A 63 -8.96 -5.27 -14.42
CA GLN A 63 -7.83 -4.48 -14.93
C GLN A 63 -7.44 -4.95 -16.33
N GLY A 64 -7.28 -3.98 -17.22
CA GLY A 64 -6.79 -4.23 -18.57
C GLY A 64 -5.27 -4.43 -18.64
N GLY A 65 -4.80 -5.11 -19.71
CA GLY A 65 -3.37 -5.20 -20.03
C GLY A 65 -2.55 -6.10 -19.11
N SER A 66 -1.29 -5.71 -18.86
CA SER A 66 -0.33 -6.49 -18.09
C SER A 66 -0.71 -6.66 -16.61
N TYR A 67 -1.49 -5.74 -16.05
CA TYR A 67 -1.96 -5.80 -14.67
C TYR A 67 -2.91 -6.98 -14.44
N ALA A 68 -3.85 -7.22 -15.36
CA ALA A 68 -4.76 -8.38 -15.30
C ALA A 68 -4.02 -9.71 -15.26
N MET A 69 -2.88 -9.81 -15.96
CA MET A 69 -2.03 -11.00 -15.95
C MET A 69 -1.26 -11.18 -14.64
N THR A 70 -0.92 -10.10 -13.96
CA THR A 70 -0.08 -10.12 -12.75
C THR A 70 -0.89 -10.35 -11.49
N LEU A 71 -2.07 -9.75 -11.38
CA LEU A 71 -2.89 -9.81 -10.17
C LEU A 71 -3.93 -10.93 -10.18
N SER A 72 -4.17 -11.56 -11.31
CA SER A 72 -5.12 -12.70 -11.44
C SER A 72 -6.49 -12.43 -10.80
N GLY A 73 -6.99 -11.20 -10.88
CA GLY A 73 -8.24 -10.75 -10.26
C GLY A 73 -8.15 -10.40 -8.77
N HIS A 74 -6.93 -10.29 -8.20
CA HIS A 74 -6.75 -9.89 -6.80
C HIS A 74 -6.63 -8.38 -6.67
N THR A 75 -7.40 -7.83 -5.72
CA THR A 75 -7.47 -6.38 -5.49
C THR A 75 -6.37 -5.84 -4.56
N GLY A 76 -5.52 -6.70 -3.99
CA GLY A 76 -4.46 -6.28 -3.07
C GLY A 76 -4.98 -5.61 -1.80
N GLN A 77 -6.10 -6.09 -1.24
CA GLN A 77 -6.75 -5.52 -0.06
C GLN A 77 -5.98 -5.90 1.20
N SER A 78 -5.31 -4.94 1.83
CA SER A 78 -4.49 -5.22 3.02
C SER A 78 -5.16 -4.74 4.31
N ILE A 79 -5.31 -5.66 5.27
CA ILE A 79 -5.67 -5.36 6.65
C ILE A 79 -4.39 -5.29 7.47
N THR A 80 -4.15 -4.16 8.11
CA THR A 80 -3.00 -3.94 8.99
C THR A 80 -3.35 -4.31 10.41
N ILE A 81 -2.50 -5.14 11.04
CA ILE A 81 -2.62 -5.58 12.43
C ILE A 81 -1.37 -5.21 13.23
N GLY A 82 -1.47 -5.17 14.55
CA GLY A 82 -0.38 -4.78 15.44
C GLY A 82 -0.03 -3.30 15.33
N GLY A 83 1.25 -3.00 15.43
CA GLY A 83 1.73 -1.62 15.47
C GLY A 83 1.51 -0.95 16.82
N VAL A 84 1.82 0.34 16.90
CA VAL A 84 1.68 1.12 18.13
C VAL A 84 0.51 2.10 18.07
N ASP A 85 0.00 2.48 19.26
CA ASP A 85 -0.98 3.56 19.43
C ASP A 85 -0.32 4.95 19.29
N ALA A 86 -1.12 6.01 19.45
CA ALA A 86 -0.63 7.41 19.42
C ALA A 86 0.47 7.68 20.45
N ASN A 87 0.48 6.97 21.59
CA ASN A 87 1.46 7.11 22.67
C ASN A 87 2.70 6.20 22.48
N GLY A 88 2.70 5.31 21.49
CA GLY A 88 3.78 4.36 21.23
C GLY A 88 3.71 3.09 22.08
N ASN A 89 2.55 2.76 22.62
CA ASN A 89 2.27 1.48 23.27
C ASN A 89 1.78 0.45 22.25
N ASP A 90 1.78 -0.82 22.66
CA ASP A 90 1.19 -1.89 21.87
C ASP A 90 -0.30 -1.60 21.60
N ALA A 91 -0.69 -1.58 20.34
CA ALA A 91 -2.05 -1.33 19.89
C ALA A 91 -2.79 -2.59 19.43
N SER A 92 -2.20 -3.77 19.62
CA SER A 92 -2.87 -5.03 19.29
C SER A 92 -4.13 -5.25 20.15
N THR A 93 -5.17 -5.82 19.53
CA THR A 93 -6.49 -6.01 20.17
C THR A 93 -6.95 -7.46 20.07
N GLU A 94 -7.93 -7.83 20.91
CA GLU A 94 -8.58 -9.16 20.82
C GLU A 94 -9.26 -9.36 19.45
N LEU A 95 -9.77 -8.31 18.83
CA LEU A 95 -10.35 -8.40 17.49
C LEU A 95 -9.28 -8.77 16.45
N GLU A 96 -8.05 -8.27 16.60
CA GLU A 96 -6.93 -8.67 15.71
C GLU A 96 -6.54 -10.14 15.90
N GLU A 97 -6.65 -10.68 17.11
CA GLU A 97 -6.48 -12.12 17.33
C GLU A 97 -7.54 -12.94 16.60
N LEU A 98 -8.79 -12.43 16.50
CA LEU A 98 -9.85 -13.05 15.70
C LEU A 98 -9.59 -12.93 14.19
N LEU A 99 -8.99 -11.83 13.72
CA LEU A 99 -8.56 -11.71 12.32
C LEU A 99 -7.50 -12.76 11.97
N LEU A 100 -6.51 -12.97 12.85
CA LEU A 100 -5.51 -14.04 12.70
C LEU A 100 -6.16 -15.42 12.70
N GLU A 101 -7.08 -15.68 13.64
CA GLU A 101 -7.80 -16.94 13.73
C GLU A 101 -8.65 -17.20 12.48
N THR A 102 -9.31 -16.17 11.95
CA THR A 102 -10.04 -16.25 10.68
C THR A 102 -9.12 -16.67 9.56
N GLN A 103 -7.94 -16.05 9.45
CA GLN A 103 -6.96 -16.39 8.42
C GLN A 103 -6.41 -17.81 8.57
N ILE A 104 -6.14 -18.27 9.80
CA ILE A 104 -5.71 -19.65 10.08
C ILE A 104 -6.74 -20.67 9.58
N GLN A 105 -8.02 -20.38 9.80
CA GLN A 105 -9.11 -21.30 9.42
C GLN A 105 -9.46 -21.22 7.93
N MET A 106 -9.48 -20.02 7.36
CA MET A 106 -9.90 -19.83 5.96
C MET A 106 -8.79 -20.02 4.94
N LYS A 107 -7.55 -19.65 5.30
CA LYS A 107 -6.36 -19.71 4.41
C LYS A 107 -6.56 -18.99 3.08
N ASN A 108 -7.37 -17.95 3.07
CA ASN A 108 -7.67 -17.17 1.88
C ASN A 108 -6.47 -16.30 1.47
N ILE A 109 -6.40 -16.02 0.16
CA ILE A 109 -5.39 -15.11 -0.39
C ILE A 109 -5.76 -13.63 -0.19
N GLN A 110 -7.05 -13.33 0.02
CA GLN A 110 -7.58 -12.00 0.34
C GLN A 110 -8.52 -12.08 1.55
N PRO A 111 -8.55 -11.04 2.39
CA PRO A 111 -7.61 -9.91 2.43
C PRO A 111 -6.19 -10.35 2.82
N THR A 112 -5.19 -9.57 2.41
CA THR A 112 -3.82 -9.78 2.89
C THR A 112 -3.67 -9.21 4.30
N LEU A 113 -3.18 -10.00 5.25
CA LEU A 113 -2.82 -9.47 6.57
C LEU A 113 -1.38 -8.96 6.57
N THR A 114 -1.17 -7.79 7.15
CA THR A 114 0.15 -7.19 7.36
C THR A 114 0.35 -6.86 8.83
N LEU A 115 1.34 -7.49 9.46
CA LEU A 115 1.76 -7.17 10.81
C LEU A 115 2.74 -6.02 10.82
N LEU A 116 2.44 -4.96 11.56
CA LEU A 116 3.40 -3.93 11.95
C LEU A 116 4.10 -4.39 13.24
N TYR A 117 5.22 -5.07 13.08
CA TYR A 117 5.99 -5.62 14.20
C TYR A 117 6.70 -4.53 15.00
N HIS A 118 6.62 -4.65 16.34
CA HIS A 118 7.43 -3.88 17.30
C HIS A 118 7.74 -4.75 18.54
N PRO A 119 8.82 -4.46 19.29
CA PRO A 119 9.27 -5.34 20.36
C PRO A 119 8.38 -5.38 21.61
N LYS A 120 7.35 -4.55 21.68
CA LYS A 120 6.38 -4.54 22.79
C LYS A 120 5.17 -5.46 22.57
N LEU A 121 5.06 -6.12 21.39
CA LEU A 121 3.98 -7.09 21.14
C LEU A 121 4.03 -8.23 22.13
N LYS A 122 2.86 -8.63 22.62
CA LYS A 122 2.74 -9.75 23.57
C LYS A 122 3.20 -11.05 22.93
N GLU A 123 3.88 -11.89 23.69
CA GLU A 123 4.37 -13.18 23.22
C GLU A 123 3.22 -14.07 22.71
N SER A 124 2.09 -14.11 23.43
CA SER A 124 0.91 -14.88 23.02
C SER A 124 0.36 -14.44 21.66
N TYR A 125 0.36 -13.12 21.39
CA TYR A 125 -0.03 -12.56 20.09
C TYR A 125 0.95 -13.02 18.99
N MET A 126 2.26 -12.94 19.25
CA MET A 126 3.28 -13.40 18.31
C MET A 126 3.23 -14.90 18.05
N GLN A 127 2.89 -15.71 19.05
CA GLN A 127 2.66 -17.15 18.87
C GLN A 127 1.53 -17.41 17.87
N LYS A 128 0.43 -16.65 17.96
CA LYS A 128 -0.69 -16.76 17.01
C LYS A 128 -0.30 -16.29 15.59
N VAL A 129 0.52 -15.25 15.48
CA VAL A 129 1.11 -14.81 14.20
C VAL A 129 1.95 -15.94 13.57
N VAL A 130 2.81 -16.58 14.37
CA VAL A 130 3.64 -17.70 13.90
C VAL A 130 2.78 -18.90 13.48
N GLU A 131 1.71 -19.21 14.22
CA GLU A 131 0.75 -20.24 13.85
C GLU A 131 0.11 -19.94 12.48
N CYS A 132 -0.29 -18.69 12.26
CA CYS A 132 -0.87 -18.26 10.98
C CYS A 132 0.13 -18.46 9.82
N ILE A 133 1.38 -18.06 10.00
CA ILE A 133 2.44 -18.25 8.99
C ILE A 133 2.67 -19.74 8.71
N ARG A 134 2.75 -20.56 9.75
CA ARG A 134 2.91 -22.03 9.63
C ARG A 134 1.74 -22.68 8.91
N GLY A 135 0.58 -22.06 8.91
CA GLY A 135 -0.61 -22.52 8.17
C GLY A 135 -0.43 -22.54 6.65
N GLY A 136 0.64 -21.93 6.12
CA GLY A 136 1.03 -22.01 4.72
C GLY A 136 0.31 -21.04 3.78
N SER A 137 -0.46 -20.08 4.32
CA SER A 137 -1.13 -19.04 3.51
C SER A 137 -0.20 -17.89 3.06
N GLY A 138 1.07 -17.89 3.50
CA GLY A 138 2.02 -16.79 3.26
C GLY A 138 1.70 -15.50 4.04
N GLN A 139 0.81 -15.58 5.02
CA GLN A 139 0.32 -14.43 5.79
C GLN A 139 0.47 -14.65 7.30
N PRO A 140 0.53 -13.55 8.07
CA PRO A 140 0.70 -12.15 7.64
C PRO A 140 2.12 -11.87 7.14
N GLN A 141 2.25 -10.93 6.22
CA GLN A 141 3.56 -10.33 5.96
C GLN A 141 3.99 -9.45 7.15
N ILE A 142 5.29 -9.33 7.39
CA ILE A 142 5.80 -8.61 8.56
C ILE A 142 6.58 -7.37 8.11
N LEU A 143 6.17 -6.21 8.60
CA LEU A 143 6.85 -4.93 8.41
C LEU A 143 7.35 -4.40 9.75
N ASN A 144 8.55 -3.82 9.78
CA ASN A 144 9.09 -3.18 10.98
C ASN A 144 8.38 -1.84 11.22
N ASN A 145 7.57 -1.76 12.28
CA ASN A 145 6.78 -0.58 12.60
C ASN A 145 7.63 0.68 12.82
N ASN A 146 8.79 0.55 13.49
CA ASN A 146 9.67 1.70 13.73
C ASN A 146 10.24 2.26 12.42
N VAL A 147 10.63 1.39 11.49
CA VAL A 147 11.12 1.80 10.17
C VAL A 147 10.02 2.54 9.40
N VAL A 148 8.79 2.04 9.44
CA VAL A 148 7.64 2.70 8.79
C VAL A 148 7.39 4.09 9.38
N ILE A 149 7.40 4.21 10.71
CA ILE A 149 7.23 5.51 11.40
C ILE A 149 8.33 6.49 10.99
N GLN A 150 9.60 6.08 11.06
CA GLN A 150 10.73 6.95 10.70
C GLN A 150 10.68 7.36 9.22
N ARG A 151 10.30 6.44 8.34
CA ARG A 151 10.08 6.75 6.92
C ARG A 151 9.00 7.80 6.73
N ASN A 152 7.86 7.69 7.43
CA ASN A 152 6.79 8.66 7.36
C ASN A 152 7.25 10.04 7.87
N LEU A 153 7.93 10.09 9.01
CA LEU A 153 8.50 11.33 9.55
C LEU A 153 9.45 11.99 8.55
N ALA A 154 10.39 11.24 7.98
CA ALA A 154 11.33 11.76 7.00
C ALA A 154 10.64 12.24 5.72
N ARG A 155 9.67 11.45 5.21
CA ARG A 155 8.98 11.73 3.95
C ARG A 155 8.14 13.00 4.02
N PHE A 156 7.39 13.19 5.10
CA PHE A 156 6.44 14.28 5.24
C PHE A 156 7.01 15.49 5.99
N SER A 157 8.26 15.45 6.46
CA SER A 157 8.93 16.60 7.08
C SER A 157 9.07 17.83 6.16
N GLN A 158 9.03 17.59 4.84
CA GLN A 158 9.18 18.63 3.81
C GLN A 158 7.87 19.36 3.48
N TYR A 159 6.73 18.85 3.94
CA TYR A 159 5.44 19.49 3.73
C TYR A 159 5.23 20.62 4.72
N GLU A 160 4.50 21.65 4.29
CA GLU A 160 4.12 22.76 5.17
C GLU A 160 3.34 22.23 6.39
N GLY A 161 3.78 22.59 7.59
CA GLY A 161 3.26 22.06 8.85
C GLY A 161 3.80 20.69 9.26
N GLY A 162 4.61 20.03 8.42
CA GLY A 162 5.22 18.73 8.72
C GLY A 162 4.21 17.62 9.02
N ILE A 163 4.68 16.58 9.72
CA ILE A 163 3.85 15.46 10.19
C ILE A 163 3.99 15.32 11.71
N THR A 164 2.89 15.09 12.41
CA THR A 164 2.93 14.78 13.84
C THR A 164 3.41 13.35 14.06
N LEU A 165 4.01 13.08 15.22
CA LEU A 165 4.41 11.71 15.60
C LEU A 165 3.21 10.79 15.74
N GLU A 166 2.07 11.30 16.18
CA GLU A 166 0.80 10.58 16.27
C GLU A 166 0.36 10.10 14.87
N ASP A 167 0.34 11.01 13.88
CA ASP A 167 -0.03 10.66 12.51
C ASP A 167 0.97 9.69 11.88
N ALA A 168 2.27 9.86 12.13
CA ALA A 168 3.28 8.92 11.65
C ALA A 168 3.11 7.51 12.23
N ARG A 169 2.61 7.39 13.47
CA ARG A 169 2.27 6.12 14.14
C ARG A 169 0.98 5.50 13.61
N ASN A 170 0.04 6.31 13.13
CA ASN A 170 -1.19 5.82 12.50
C ASN A 170 -0.92 5.34 11.05
N CYS A 171 0.05 4.47 10.91
CA CYS A 171 0.46 3.92 9.62
C CYS A 171 -0.22 2.57 9.33
N GLY A 172 -0.39 2.29 8.05
CA GLY A 172 -0.93 1.02 7.56
C GLY A 172 -0.29 0.61 6.25
N ASN A 173 -0.52 -0.64 5.86
CA ASN A 173 -0.11 -1.15 4.57
C ASN A 173 -1.23 -0.95 3.54
N TYR A 174 -0.84 -0.58 2.33
CA TYR A 174 -1.72 -0.51 1.17
C TYR A 174 -1.28 -1.52 0.12
N GLY A 175 -2.25 -2.25 -0.43
CA GLY A 175 -1.94 -3.24 -1.44
C GLY A 175 -0.91 -4.25 -0.97
N CYS A 176 0.13 -4.48 -1.78
CA CYS A 176 1.12 -5.51 -1.49
C CYS A 176 2.03 -5.14 -0.31
N VAL A 177 2.81 -4.05 -0.43
CA VAL A 177 3.87 -3.68 0.54
C VAL A 177 4.05 -2.17 0.72
N SER A 178 3.14 -1.36 0.21
CA SER A 178 3.25 0.09 0.35
C SER A 178 2.68 0.57 1.67
N THR A 179 3.38 1.47 2.35
CA THR A 179 2.93 2.00 3.64
C THR A 179 2.62 3.49 3.57
N GLY A 180 1.63 3.91 4.35
CA GLY A 180 1.25 5.32 4.47
C GLY A 180 0.44 5.58 5.73
N ILE A 181 -0.18 6.75 5.80
CA ILE A 181 -0.92 7.24 6.96
C ILE A 181 -2.41 6.94 6.75
N CYS A 182 -2.98 6.10 7.61
CA CYS A 182 -4.37 5.67 7.48
C CYS A 182 -5.34 6.85 7.55
N GLY A 183 -6.23 6.95 6.55
CA GLY A 183 -7.28 7.98 6.48
C GLY A 183 -6.81 9.41 6.21
N LYS A 184 -5.49 9.68 6.22
CA LYS A 184 -4.92 11.02 6.07
C LYS A 184 -3.95 11.14 4.90
N GLY A 185 -3.43 10.02 4.41
CA GLY A 185 -2.52 9.98 3.27
C GLY A 185 -3.18 9.37 2.05
N SER A 186 -3.15 10.06 0.91
CA SER A 186 -3.55 9.47 -0.36
C SER A 186 -2.55 8.42 -0.81
N PHE A 187 -3.04 7.43 -1.51
CA PHE A 187 -2.22 6.49 -2.25
C PHE A 187 -2.44 6.72 -3.74
N ILE A 188 -1.70 7.65 -4.29
CA ILE A 188 -1.67 7.83 -5.74
C ILE A 188 -0.57 6.93 -6.26
N THR A 189 -0.93 5.84 -6.93
CA THR A 189 0.03 5.01 -7.65
C THR A 189 0.54 5.77 -8.85
N GLN A 190 1.85 5.83 -8.99
CA GLN A 190 2.45 6.23 -10.24
C GLN A 190 2.12 5.14 -11.27
N GLU A 191 1.56 5.51 -12.41
CA GLU A 191 1.14 4.57 -13.46
C GLU A 191 2.31 3.91 -14.17
N ASP A 192 3.47 4.54 -14.12
CA ASP A 192 4.70 4.00 -14.68
C ASP A 192 5.45 3.14 -13.68
N GLN A 193 5.89 1.99 -14.15
CA GLN A 193 6.73 1.06 -13.39
C GLN A 193 8.10 0.88 -14.11
N PRO A 194 9.04 1.83 -13.94
CA PRO A 194 10.35 1.70 -14.57
C PRO A 194 11.05 0.41 -14.12
N CYS A 195 11.41 -0.44 -15.06
CA CYS A 195 12.18 -1.66 -14.81
C CYS A 195 13.65 -1.30 -14.58
N LEU A 196 14.18 -1.52 -13.38
CA LEU A 196 15.57 -1.21 -13.03
C LEU A 196 16.55 -2.06 -13.82
N ALA A 197 16.23 -3.32 -14.09
CA ALA A 197 17.07 -4.19 -14.92
C ALA A 197 17.17 -3.66 -16.36
N LYS A 198 16.09 -3.12 -16.91
CA LYS A 198 16.10 -2.47 -18.22
C LYS A 198 16.97 -1.20 -18.25
N ILE A 199 17.00 -0.47 -17.16
CA ILE A 199 17.88 0.71 -17.04
C ILE A 199 19.35 0.30 -17.04
N VAL A 200 19.71 -0.82 -16.40
CA VAL A 200 21.05 -1.40 -16.48
C VAL A 200 21.36 -1.81 -17.94
N GLU A 201 20.44 -2.49 -18.61
CA GLU A 201 20.61 -2.87 -20.01
C GLU A 201 20.82 -1.64 -20.90
N LEU A 202 20.02 -0.58 -20.73
CA LEU A 202 20.21 0.67 -21.49
C LEU A 202 21.57 1.30 -21.21
N MET A 203 22.08 1.24 -20.00
CA MET A 203 23.44 1.69 -19.66
C MET A 203 24.49 0.86 -20.41
N LEU A 204 24.35 -0.47 -20.44
CA LEU A 204 25.25 -1.39 -21.13
C LEU A 204 25.23 -1.23 -22.66
N TYR A 205 24.17 -0.71 -23.23
CA TYR A 205 24.02 -0.48 -24.68
C TYR A 205 23.96 1.00 -25.05
N ASN A 206 24.57 1.88 -24.24
CA ASN A 206 24.66 3.32 -24.49
C ASN A 206 23.29 3.95 -24.82
N GLY A 207 22.27 3.58 -24.04
CA GLY A 207 20.89 4.08 -24.17
C GLY A 207 20.06 3.41 -25.27
N LYS A 208 20.64 2.48 -26.03
CA LYS A 208 19.97 1.78 -27.11
C LYS A 208 19.35 0.46 -26.62
N ASP A 209 18.08 0.22 -26.94
CA ASP A 209 17.46 -1.06 -26.65
C ASP A 209 18.01 -2.14 -27.59
N PRO A 210 18.63 -3.23 -27.08
CA PRO A 210 19.23 -4.24 -27.92
C PRO A 210 18.21 -5.06 -28.70
N LEU A 211 16.94 -5.12 -28.28
CA LEU A 211 15.87 -5.85 -28.95
C LEU A 211 15.29 -5.04 -30.12
N THR A 212 14.79 -3.85 -29.83
CA THR A 212 14.11 -3.00 -30.82
C THR A 212 15.04 -2.12 -31.64
N LYS A 213 16.31 -2.01 -31.24
CA LYS A 213 17.35 -1.12 -31.81
C LYS A 213 17.04 0.36 -31.70
N LYS A 214 16.01 0.74 -30.93
CA LYS A 214 15.62 2.13 -30.72
C LYS A 214 16.45 2.76 -29.60
N GLN A 215 16.72 4.06 -29.70
CA GLN A 215 17.29 4.85 -28.61
C GLN A 215 16.19 5.16 -27.60
N LEU A 216 16.16 4.43 -26.49
CA LEU A 216 15.15 4.61 -25.42
C LEU A 216 15.73 5.38 -24.23
N GLY A 217 17.03 5.28 -23.97
CA GLY A 217 17.74 6.04 -22.97
C GLY A 217 18.62 7.12 -23.59
N ILE A 218 19.44 7.76 -22.77
CA ILE A 218 20.44 8.72 -23.22
C ILE A 218 21.78 8.02 -23.53
N GLU A 219 22.64 8.68 -24.31
CA GLU A 219 24.00 8.22 -24.50
C GLU A 219 24.82 8.45 -23.22
N THR A 220 25.41 7.40 -22.67
CA THR A 220 26.21 7.43 -21.43
C THR A 220 27.65 6.96 -21.62
N GLY A 221 28.02 6.67 -22.85
CA GLY A 221 29.32 6.18 -23.25
C GLY A 221 29.35 4.68 -23.54
N ASP A 222 30.45 4.21 -24.14
CA ASP A 222 30.71 2.79 -24.38
C ASP A 222 31.16 2.11 -23.09
N PRO A 223 30.41 1.14 -22.55
CA PRO A 223 30.77 0.45 -21.29
C PRO A 223 32.12 -0.26 -21.37
N THR A 224 32.59 -0.67 -22.56
CA THR A 224 33.90 -1.31 -22.75
C THR A 224 35.08 -0.37 -22.51
N GLN A 225 34.81 0.93 -22.49
CA GLN A 225 35.80 1.98 -22.26
C GLN A 225 35.88 2.45 -20.80
N PHE A 226 34.91 2.02 -19.96
CA PHE A 226 34.92 2.40 -18.54
C PHE A 226 36.12 1.78 -17.81
N GLN A 227 36.83 2.60 -17.03
CA GLN A 227 38.03 2.22 -16.33
C GLN A 227 37.76 1.86 -14.85
N SER A 228 36.59 2.19 -14.33
CA SER A 228 36.25 1.99 -12.94
C SER A 228 34.78 1.66 -12.75
N PHE A 229 34.42 1.05 -11.61
CA PHE A 229 33.06 0.84 -11.22
C PHE A 229 32.28 2.16 -11.03
N ASP A 230 32.99 3.22 -10.59
CA ASP A 230 32.37 4.54 -10.41
C ASP A 230 31.84 5.11 -11.74
N GLU A 231 32.58 4.91 -12.84
CA GLU A 231 32.14 5.32 -14.18
C GLU A 231 30.88 4.54 -14.63
N VAL A 232 30.87 3.22 -14.40
CA VAL A 232 29.67 2.38 -14.65
C VAL A 232 28.48 2.87 -13.83
N TYR A 233 28.70 3.12 -12.54
CA TYR A 233 27.65 3.58 -11.63
C TYR A 233 27.14 4.98 -11.97
N ASP A 234 28.01 5.87 -12.42
CA ASP A 234 27.63 7.20 -12.90
C ASP A 234 26.81 7.13 -14.21
N ALA A 235 27.20 6.27 -15.14
CA ALA A 235 26.42 6.02 -16.34
C ALA A 235 25.03 5.47 -16.01
N TYR A 236 24.94 4.51 -15.10
CA TYR A 236 23.67 3.98 -14.59
C TYR A 236 22.81 5.09 -13.94
N LYS A 237 23.37 5.92 -13.06
CA LYS A 237 22.65 7.03 -12.44
C LYS A 237 22.11 8.05 -13.45
N LYS A 238 22.84 8.29 -14.54
CA LYS A 238 22.37 9.17 -15.65
C LYS A 238 21.17 8.58 -16.36
N GLN A 239 21.21 7.29 -16.71
CA GLN A 239 20.07 6.58 -17.31
C GLN A 239 18.85 6.59 -16.35
N LEU A 240 19.10 6.29 -15.08
CA LEU A 240 18.06 6.27 -14.04
C LEU A 240 17.35 7.62 -13.96
N ARG A 241 18.09 8.73 -13.85
CA ARG A 241 17.51 10.08 -13.80
C ARG A 241 16.71 10.41 -15.05
N HIS A 242 17.19 10.00 -16.21
CA HIS A 242 16.50 10.24 -17.49
C HIS A 242 15.15 9.51 -17.52
N ILE A 243 15.14 8.21 -17.24
CA ILE A 243 13.91 7.38 -17.25
C ILE A 243 12.92 7.86 -16.18
N PHE A 244 13.39 8.15 -14.97
CA PHE A 244 12.51 8.72 -13.93
C PHE A 244 11.95 10.09 -14.30
N GLY A 245 12.70 10.92 -15.04
CA GLY A 245 12.21 12.20 -15.53
C GLY A 245 11.06 12.04 -16.54
N ILE A 246 11.12 11.00 -17.38
CA ILE A 246 10.03 10.68 -18.33
C ILE A 246 8.83 10.11 -17.55
N SER A 247 9.06 9.15 -16.67
CA SER A 247 8.04 8.53 -15.83
C SER A 247 7.27 9.56 -15.01
N ARG A 248 7.96 10.53 -14.41
CA ARG A 248 7.31 11.62 -13.67
C ARG A 248 6.38 12.46 -14.56
N LYS A 249 6.85 12.85 -15.74
CA LYS A 249 6.01 13.64 -16.68
C LYS A 249 4.76 12.87 -17.10
N HIS A 250 4.91 11.58 -17.37
CA HIS A 250 3.77 10.74 -17.73
C HIS A 250 2.78 10.62 -16.55
N SER A 251 3.27 10.38 -15.34
CA SER A 251 2.43 10.34 -14.14
C SER A 251 1.68 11.66 -13.90
N ASP A 252 2.34 12.81 -14.05
CA ASP A 252 1.71 14.13 -13.91
C ASP A 252 0.59 14.34 -14.94
N LEU A 253 0.83 13.97 -16.21
CA LEU A 253 -0.17 14.04 -17.28
C LEU A 253 -1.35 13.10 -17.04
N SER A 254 -1.10 11.91 -16.59
CA SER A 254 -2.12 10.91 -16.26
C SER A 254 -3.01 11.38 -15.12
N GLN A 255 -2.44 11.93 -14.06
CA GLN A 255 -3.20 12.54 -12.97
C GLN A 255 -4.06 13.72 -13.42
N MET A 256 -3.52 14.59 -14.26
CA MET A 256 -4.29 15.70 -14.83
C MET A 256 -5.48 15.20 -15.66
N ALA A 257 -5.28 14.14 -16.45
CA ALA A 257 -6.36 13.53 -17.23
C ALA A 257 -7.42 12.90 -16.32
N ARG A 258 -7.03 12.19 -15.26
CA ARG A 258 -7.96 11.62 -14.27
C ARG A 258 -8.80 12.69 -13.60
N LEU A 259 -8.18 13.77 -13.15
CA LEU A 259 -8.89 14.90 -12.54
C LEU A 259 -9.99 15.48 -13.44
N GLN A 260 -9.80 15.47 -14.76
CA GLN A 260 -10.77 16.00 -15.72
C GLN A 260 -11.87 15.01 -16.08
N VAL A 261 -11.58 13.71 -16.08
CA VAL A 261 -12.47 12.67 -16.62
C VAL A 261 -13.14 11.86 -15.53
N VAL A 262 -12.42 11.44 -14.50
CA VAL A 262 -12.90 10.51 -13.44
C VAL A 262 -12.28 10.88 -12.09
N PRO A 263 -12.62 12.05 -11.48
CA PRO A 263 -12.15 12.35 -10.13
C PRO A 263 -12.77 11.40 -9.12
N SER A 264 -11.99 10.90 -8.13
CA SER A 264 -12.48 10.02 -7.06
C SER A 264 -13.20 10.79 -5.96
N ILE A 265 -14.45 11.16 -6.20
CA ILE A 265 -15.23 12.00 -5.27
C ILE A 265 -15.62 11.20 -4.02
N PHE A 266 -16.19 10.01 -4.19
CA PHE A 266 -16.62 9.17 -3.08
C PHE A 266 -15.46 8.74 -2.19
N ARG A 267 -14.35 8.31 -2.79
CA ARG A 267 -13.15 7.95 -2.05
C ARG A 267 -12.54 9.15 -1.33
N SER A 268 -12.54 10.32 -1.97
CA SER A 268 -11.97 11.54 -1.41
C SER A 268 -12.66 11.99 -0.13
N VAL A 269 -13.98 11.83 0.01
CA VAL A 269 -14.71 12.25 1.23
C VAL A 269 -14.35 11.39 2.45
N MET A 270 -13.67 10.27 2.26
CA MET A 270 -13.18 9.41 3.35
C MET A 270 -11.79 9.80 3.87
N TYR A 271 -11.13 10.74 3.18
CA TYR A 271 -9.82 11.22 3.58
C TYR A 271 -9.90 12.57 4.30
N ASP A 272 -9.15 12.67 5.40
CA ASP A 272 -8.94 13.93 6.12
C ASP A 272 -8.31 14.99 5.19
N GLY A 273 -8.88 16.18 5.19
CA GLY A 273 -8.42 17.34 4.42
C GLY A 273 -9.14 17.55 3.08
N CYS A 274 -9.74 16.52 2.48
CA CYS A 274 -10.38 16.67 1.16
C CYS A 274 -11.64 17.56 1.21
N ILE A 275 -12.50 17.35 2.20
CA ILE A 275 -13.73 18.15 2.37
C ILE A 275 -13.38 19.59 2.72
N GLU A 276 -12.47 19.82 3.67
CA GLU A 276 -12.05 21.13 4.13
C GLU A 276 -11.44 21.97 3.00
N LYS A 277 -10.67 21.32 2.11
CA LYS A 277 -10.03 21.99 0.98
C LYS A 277 -10.95 22.09 -0.25
N GLY A 278 -12.07 21.35 -0.27
CA GLY A 278 -12.91 21.21 -1.46
C GLY A 278 -12.18 20.60 -2.65
N MET A 279 -11.24 19.67 -2.37
CA MET A 279 -10.36 19.06 -3.38
C MET A 279 -10.38 17.54 -3.26
N CYS A 280 -10.42 16.84 -4.39
CA CYS A 280 -10.26 15.39 -4.39
C CYS A 280 -8.81 14.98 -4.10
N GLU A 281 -8.59 13.70 -3.77
CA GLU A 281 -7.26 13.20 -3.41
C GLU A 281 -6.24 13.36 -4.54
N GLU A 282 -6.64 13.16 -5.79
CA GLU A 282 -5.77 13.34 -6.96
C GLU A 282 -5.32 14.80 -7.14
N ALA A 283 -6.12 15.75 -6.68
CA ALA A 283 -5.76 17.17 -6.67
C ALA A 283 -4.91 17.58 -5.44
N GLY A 284 -4.54 16.62 -4.58
CA GLY A 284 -3.80 16.90 -3.35
C GLY A 284 -4.68 17.31 -2.17
N GLY A 285 -5.98 16.96 -2.20
CA GLY A 285 -6.94 17.29 -1.14
C GLY A 285 -6.61 16.68 0.21
N THR A 286 -5.99 15.49 0.25
CA THR A 286 -5.64 14.82 1.49
C THR A 286 -4.68 15.64 2.35
N ARG A 287 -4.67 15.37 3.65
CA ARG A 287 -3.77 16.05 4.60
C ARG A 287 -2.30 15.79 4.28
N TYR A 288 -1.95 14.55 3.87
CA TYR A 288 -0.61 14.15 3.46
C TYR A 288 -0.65 13.56 2.03
N PRO A 289 -0.62 14.41 1.00
CA PRO A 289 -0.62 13.93 -0.38
C PRO A 289 0.62 13.05 -0.62
N GLN A 290 0.41 11.88 -1.20
CA GLN A 290 1.47 10.91 -1.39
C GLN A 290 1.42 10.34 -2.81
N VAL A 291 2.52 10.47 -3.53
CA VAL A 291 2.78 9.73 -4.77
C VAL A 291 3.75 8.60 -4.47
N ASN A 292 3.37 7.38 -4.76
CA ASN A 292 4.23 6.21 -4.60
C ASN A 292 4.72 5.74 -5.97
N PRO A 293 6.00 5.98 -6.32
CA PRO A 293 6.58 5.35 -7.48
C PRO A 293 6.71 3.84 -7.22
N ILE A 294 6.20 3.03 -8.13
CA ILE A 294 6.44 1.60 -8.14
C ILE A 294 7.63 1.35 -9.08
N MET A 295 8.62 0.62 -8.59
CA MET A 295 9.77 0.19 -9.37
C MET A 295 9.76 -1.32 -9.45
N THR A 296 10.00 -1.85 -10.64
CA THR A 296 10.17 -3.29 -10.86
C THR A 296 11.65 -3.61 -11.12
N ALA A 297 12.08 -4.74 -10.62
CA ALA A 297 13.43 -5.26 -10.85
C ALA A 297 13.44 -6.25 -12.02
#